data_c3d3df4ebe97161bae671bc084f25f51
#
_entry.id   c3d3df4ebe97161bae671bc084f25f51
#
_cell.length_a   1.000
_cell.length_b   1.000
_cell.length_c   1.000
_cell.angle_alpha   90.00
_cell.angle_beta   90.00
_cell.angle_gamma   90.00
#
_symmetry.space_group_name_H-M   'P 1'
#
loop_
_entity.id
_entity.type
_entity.pdbx_description
1 polymer ?
#
loop_
_entity_poly.entity_id
_entity_poly.type
_entity_poly.pdbx_seq_one_letter_code
_entity_poly.pdbx_strand_id
1 'polypeptide(L)'
;MKVFFNNSCKICRSEINLYKKENIKDIDWIDITNNSDAEKETSRNDKELLRRLHVKENGKIIEGAEAFLYVWKKIPKYKFLYKFFKLPIIFSIFKYGYEIVVFFYI
;
A
#
# COMPACT_ATOMS: atom_id res chain seq x y z
N MET A 1 10.72 6.26 -2.05
CA MET A 1 9.75 5.31 -1.47
C MET A 1 9.31 4.30 -2.52
N LYS A 2 9.34 3.04 -2.19
CA LYS A 2 8.86 1.98 -3.09
C LYS A 2 7.53 1.45 -2.59
N VAL A 3 6.56 1.31 -3.49
CA VAL A 3 5.24 0.77 -3.16
C VAL A 3 5.04 -0.53 -3.91
N PHE A 4 4.86 -1.62 -3.17
CA PHE A 4 4.67 -2.96 -3.73
C PHE A 4 3.17 -3.26 -3.73
N PHE A 5 2.61 -3.43 -4.91
CA PHE A 5 1.16 -3.61 -5.07
C PHE A 5 0.81 -4.82 -5.91
N ASN A 6 -0.40 -5.35 -5.72
CA ASN A 6 -0.90 -6.50 -6.44
C ASN A 6 -1.69 -6.05 -7.68
N ASN A 7 -1.07 -6.13 -8.85
CA ASN A 7 -1.73 -5.72 -10.11
C ASN A 7 -2.79 -6.72 -10.58
N SER A 8 -2.80 -7.93 -10.03
CA SER A 8 -3.80 -8.94 -10.39
C SER A 8 -5.12 -8.73 -9.65
N CYS A 9 -5.12 -7.95 -8.58
CA CYS A 9 -6.33 -7.60 -7.84
C CYS A 9 -7.00 -6.39 -8.51
N LYS A 10 -8.25 -6.56 -8.96
CA LYS A 10 -8.97 -5.51 -9.67
C LYS A 10 -9.14 -4.24 -8.84
N ILE A 11 -9.52 -4.38 -7.58
CA ILE A 11 -9.70 -3.25 -6.67
C ILE A 11 -8.38 -2.55 -6.40
N CYS A 12 -7.33 -3.31 -6.10
CA CYS A 12 -6.00 -2.78 -5.83
C CYS A 12 -5.45 -2.03 -7.04
N ARG A 13 -5.60 -2.63 -8.23
CA ARG A 13 -5.13 -2.02 -9.47
C ARG A 13 -5.82 -0.69 -9.77
N SER A 14 -7.14 -0.63 -9.60
CA SER A 14 -7.91 0.58 -9.84
C SER A 14 -7.45 1.71 -8.92
N GLU A 15 -7.24 1.41 -7.65
CA GLU A 15 -6.80 2.38 -6.66
C GLU A 15 -5.39 2.89 -6.97
N ILE A 16 -4.47 1.97 -7.28
CA ILE A 16 -3.09 2.34 -7.60
C ILE A 16 -3.04 3.18 -8.88
N ASN A 17 -3.87 2.88 -9.87
CA ASN A 17 -3.93 3.68 -11.09
C ASN A 17 -4.36 5.13 -10.81
N LEU A 18 -5.26 5.34 -9.85
CA LEU A 18 -5.62 6.69 -9.42
C LEU A 18 -4.42 7.43 -8.84
N TYR A 19 -3.61 6.75 -8.03
CA TYR A 19 -2.43 7.36 -7.43
C TYR A 19 -1.35 7.64 -8.47
N LYS A 20 -1.15 6.75 -9.44
CA LYS A 20 -0.16 6.94 -10.50
C LYS A 20 -0.42 8.18 -11.34
N LYS A 21 -1.68 8.58 -11.50
CA LYS A 21 -2.06 9.77 -12.25
C LYS A 21 -1.47 11.06 -11.67
N GLU A 22 -1.10 11.06 -10.39
CA GLU A 22 -0.54 12.22 -9.72
C GLU A 22 0.95 12.43 -10.03
N ASN A 23 1.60 11.48 -10.69
CA ASN A 23 3.00 11.59 -11.15
C ASN A 23 3.98 12.01 -10.05
N ILE A 24 3.93 11.36 -8.91
CA ILE A 24 4.85 11.67 -7.80
C ILE A 24 6.20 11.01 -8.07
N LYS A 25 7.25 11.80 -8.23
CA LYS A 25 8.59 11.31 -8.57
C LYS A 25 9.25 10.50 -7.46
N ASP A 26 8.88 10.74 -6.21
CA ASP A 26 9.45 10.05 -5.05
C ASP A 26 8.87 8.66 -4.84
N ILE A 27 7.89 8.24 -5.63
CA ILE A 27 7.25 6.94 -5.47
C ILE A 27 7.56 6.04 -6.66
N ASP A 28 8.17 4.89 -6.37
CA ASP A 28 8.38 3.82 -7.35
C ASP A 28 7.29 2.77 -7.14
N TRP A 29 6.46 2.58 -8.15
CA TRP A 29 5.36 1.61 -8.09
C TRP A 29 5.84 0.27 -8.63
N ILE A 30 5.82 -0.76 -7.79
CA ILE A 30 6.35 -2.09 -8.14
C ILE A 30 5.23 -3.11 -8.11
N ASP A 31 4.95 -3.71 -9.27
CA ASP A 31 4.00 -4.82 -9.38
C ASP A 31 4.66 -6.07 -8.82
N ILE A 32 4.02 -6.70 -7.84
CA ILE A 32 4.57 -7.89 -7.19
C ILE A 32 4.19 -9.19 -7.91
N THR A 33 3.35 -9.11 -8.94
CA THR A 33 2.89 -10.29 -9.66
C THR A 33 4.08 -10.94 -10.40
N ASN A 34 4.38 -12.18 -10.07
CA ASN A 34 5.51 -12.94 -10.64
C ASN A 34 6.86 -12.18 -10.50
N ASN A 35 7.07 -11.55 -9.35
CA ASN A 35 8.25 -10.74 -9.09
C ASN A 35 9.04 -11.28 -7.89
N SER A 36 10.00 -12.17 -8.16
CA SER A 36 10.83 -12.78 -7.12
C SER A 36 11.77 -11.75 -6.46
N ASP A 37 12.14 -10.69 -7.19
CA ASP A 37 12.99 -9.64 -6.64
C ASP A 37 12.28 -8.86 -5.53
N ALA A 38 10.96 -8.68 -5.67
CA ALA A 38 10.16 -8.04 -4.64
C ALA A 38 10.13 -8.86 -3.36
N GLU A 39 10.07 -10.19 -3.47
CA GLU A 39 10.11 -11.09 -2.32
C GLU A 39 11.43 -10.95 -1.57
N LYS A 40 12.54 -10.89 -2.31
CA LYS A 40 13.87 -10.74 -1.71
C LYS A 40 14.03 -9.38 -1.04
N GLU A 41 13.60 -8.33 -1.71
CA GLU A 41 13.75 -6.96 -1.21
C GLU A 41 12.94 -6.69 0.05
N THR A 42 11.73 -7.25 0.13
CA THR A 42 10.82 -7.02 1.27
C THR A 42 10.99 -8.05 2.37
N SER A 43 11.69 -9.16 2.10
CA SER A 43 11.76 -10.33 2.99
C SER A 43 10.36 -10.89 3.29
N ARG A 44 9.44 -10.72 2.34
CA ARG A 44 8.08 -11.24 2.41
C ARG A 44 7.88 -12.27 1.31
N ASN A 45 7.08 -13.30 1.59
CA ASN A 45 6.78 -14.30 0.55
C ASN A 45 5.69 -13.75 -0.40
N ASP A 46 5.51 -14.46 -1.51
CA ASP A 46 4.54 -14.12 -2.54
C ASP A 46 3.13 -13.94 -1.97
N LYS A 47 2.72 -14.86 -1.11
CA LYS A 47 1.38 -14.84 -0.52
C LYS A 47 1.14 -13.60 0.35
N GLU A 48 2.13 -13.19 1.13
CA GLU A 48 2.02 -11.99 1.95
C GLU A 48 1.93 -10.74 1.10
N LEU A 49 2.75 -10.65 0.05
CA LEU A 49 2.75 -9.50 -0.87
C LEU A 49 1.44 -9.37 -1.63
N LEU A 50 0.80 -10.49 -2.00
CA LEU A 50 -0.47 -10.48 -2.70
C LEU A 50 -1.63 -10.00 -1.81
N ARG A 51 -1.53 -10.20 -0.51
CA ARG A 51 -2.64 -9.93 0.41
C ARG A 51 -2.70 -8.48 0.89
N ARG A 52 -1.56 -7.80 1.00
CA ARG A 52 -1.51 -6.45 1.57
C ARG A 52 -0.62 -5.53 0.76
N LEU A 53 -0.92 -4.24 0.81
CA LEU A 53 -0.04 -3.23 0.28
C LEU A 53 1.22 -3.15 1.15
N HIS A 54 2.38 -3.09 0.50
CA HIS A 54 3.66 -2.95 1.20
C HIS A 54 4.38 -1.71 0.70
N VAL A 55 5.03 -1.01 1.61
CA VAL A 55 5.83 0.18 1.31
C VAL A 55 7.22 0.00 1.92
N LYS A 56 8.25 0.36 1.16
CA LYS A 56 9.61 0.41 1.67
C LYS A 56 10.06 1.86 1.72
N GLU A 57 10.36 2.35 2.92
CA GLU A 57 10.81 3.72 3.16
C GLU A 57 11.94 3.70 4.18
N ASN A 58 13.08 4.29 3.82
CA ASN A 58 14.26 4.36 4.70
C ASN A 58 14.69 3.00 5.27
N GLY A 59 14.64 1.96 4.44
CA GLY A 59 15.02 0.61 4.84
C GLY A 59 13.98 -0.14 5.66
N LYS A 60 12.84 0.47 5.95
CA LYS A 60 11.74 -0.17 6.70
C LYS A 60 10.66 -0.66 5.77
N ILE A 61 10.08 -1.81 6.10
CA ILE A 61 8.92 -2.36 5.39
C ILE A 61 7.67 -2.10 6.22
N ILE A 62 6.72 -1.39 5.63
CA ILE A 62 5.43 -1.08 6.24
C ILE A 62 4.35 -1.78 5.43
N GLU A 63 3.40 -2.42 6.10
CA GLU A 63 2.37 -3.18 5.41
C GLU A 63 0.96 -2.83 5.90
N GLY A 64 -0.03 -3.14 5.06
CA GLY A 64 -1.44 -3.00 5.40
C GLY A 64 -1.92 -1.57 5.43
N ALA A 65 -2.79 -1.27 6.38
CA ALA A 65 -3.41 0.05 6.52
C ALA A 65 -2.38 1.16 6.71
N GLU A 66 -1.32 0.89 7.46
CA GLU A 66 -0.27 1.88 7.70
C GLU A 66 0.46 2.25 6.40
N ALA A 67 0.60 1.29 5.47
CA ALA A 67 1.22 1.57 4.17
C ALA A 67 0.43 2.62 3.39
N PHE A 68 -0.91 2.60 3.47
CA PHE A 68 -1.74 3.61 2.84
C PHE A 68 -1.47 5.01 3.39
N LEU A 69 -1.22 5.12 4.69
CA LEU A 69 -0.89 6.41 5.30
C LEU A 69 0.39 6.97 4.70
N TYR A 70 1.39 6.14 4.47
CA TYR A 70 2.65 6.56 3.85
C TYR A 70 2.43 7.05 2.42
N VAL A 71 1.61 6.34 1.65
CA VAL A 71 1.29 6.74 0.27
C VAL A 71 0.54 8.08 0.26
N TRP A 72 -0.50 8.22 1.07
CA TRP A 72 -1.31 9.44 1.12
C TRP A 72 -0.49 10.66 1.58
N LYS A 73 0.46 10.44 2.47
CA LYS A 73 1.33 11.52 2.94
C LYS A 73 2.19 12.07 1.81
N LYS A 74 2.60 11.23 0.86
CA LYS A 74 3.46 11.62 -0.25
C LYS A 74 2.70 12.29 -1.40
N ILE A 75 1.41 12.05 -1.53
CA ILE A 75 0.60 12.56 -2.65
C ILE A 75 -0.20 13.77 -2.16
N PRO A 76 0.10 15.00 -2.64
CA PRO A 76 -0.59 16.21 -2.15
C PRO A 76 -2.10 16.14 -2.23
N LYS A 77 -2.65 15.57 -3.31
CA LYS A 77 -4.10 15.43 -3.51
C LYS A 77 -4.76 14.59 -2.41
N TYR A 78 -4.07 13.60 -1.89
CA TYR A 78 -4.61 12.68 -0.88
C TYR A 78 -4.10 12.96 0.53
N LYS A 79 -3.40 14.07 0.73
CA LYS A 79 -2.85 14.43 2.04
C LYS A 79 -3.93 14.63 3.09
N PHE A 80 -5.14 15.04 2.69
CA PHE A 80 -6.26 15.16 3.61
C PHE A 80 -6.67 13.81 4.19
N LEU A 81 -6.55 12.74 3.41
CA LEU A 81 -6.79 11.37 3.89
C LEU A 81 -5.79 10.97 4.96
N TYR A 82 -4.51 11.30 4.74
CA TYR A 82 -3.48 11.06 5.74
C TYR A 82 -3.78 11.77 7.04
N LYS A 83 -4.14 13.05 6.99
CA LYS A 83 -4.44 13.85 8.18
C LYS A 83 -5.63 13.30 8.97
N PHE A 84 -6.63 12.80 8.26
CA PHE A 84 -7.83 12.23 8.88
C PHE A 84 -7.56 10.85 9.48
N PHE A 85 -6.98 9.95 8.70
CA PHE A 85 -6.81 8.57 9.09
C PHE A 85 -5.63 8.32 10.04
N LYS A 86 -4.75 9.30 10.24
CA LYS A 86 -3.66 9.15 11.22
C LYS A 86 -4.13 9.28 12.67
N LEU A 87 -5.33 9.80 12.90
CA LEU A 87 -5.88 9.94 14.25
C LEU A 87 -6.07 8.53 14.86
N PRO A 88 -5.64 8.30 16.13
CA PRO A 88 -5.60 6.94 16.70
C PRO A 88 -6.90 6.15 16.60
N ILE A 89 -8.04 6.77 16.94
CA ILE A 89 -9.34 6.09 16.89
C ILE A 89 -9.73 5.78 15.45
N ILE A 90 -9.59 6.77 14.57
CA ILE A 90 -9.92 6.63 13.15
C ILE A 90 -9.03 5.57 12.50
N PHE A 91 -7.73 5.60 12.79
CA PHE A 91 -6.79 4.63 12.26
C PHE A 91 -7.14 3.20 12.69
N SER A 92 -7.55 3.02 13.95
CA SER A 92 -7.95 1.69 14.44
C SER A 92 -9.14 1.15 13.67
N ILE A 93 -10.15 1.98 13.41
CA ILE A 93 -11.33 1.59 12.63
C ILE A 93 -10.92 1.24 11.20
N PHE A 94 -10.08 2.06 10.58
CA PHE A 94 -9.58 1.83 9.23
C PHE A 94 -8.78 0.53 9.14
N LYS A 95 -7.90 0.29 10.11
CA LYS A 95 -7.08 -0.92 10.15
C LYS A 95 -7.94 -2.20 10.22
N TYR A 96 -8.95 -2.22 11.08
CA TYR A 96 -9.84 -3.37 11.18
C TYR A 96 -10.67 -3.54 9.91
N GLY A 97 -11.18 -2.46 9.33
CA GLY A 97 -11.90 -2.51 8.07
C GLY A 97 -11.05 -3.04 6.94
N TYR A 98 -9.80 -2.61 6.87
CA TYR A 98 -8.85 -3.09 5.87
C TYR A 98 -8.59 -4.59 6.00
N GLU A 99 -8.40 -5.08 7.23
CA GLU A 99 -8.17 -6.51 7.46
C GLU A 99 -9.40 -7.36 7.10
N ILE A 100 -10.59 -6.84 7.33
CA ILE A 100 -11.83 -7.52 6.93
C ILE A 100 -11.90 -7.63 5.40
N VAL A 101 -11.59 -6.56 4.69
CA VAL A 101 -11.57 -6.56 3.21
C VAL A 101 -10.55 -7.56 2.69
N VAL A 102 -9.35 -7.58 3.27
CA VAL A 102 -8.30 -8.54 2.89
C VAL A 102 -8.78 -9.97 3.10
N PHE A 103 -9.44 -10.23 4.22
CA PHE A 103 -9.94 -11.57 4.54
C PHE A 103 -10.97 -12.07 3.52
N PHE A 104 -11.89 -11.19 3.09
CA PHE A 104 -12.97 -11.60 2.17
C PHE A 104 -12.59 -11.58 0.70
N TYR A 105 -11.65 -10.74 0.28
CA TYR A 105 -11.34 -10.55 -1.14
C TYR A 105 -10.00 -11.13 -1.58
N ILE A 106 -9.14 -11.45 -0.65
CA ILE A 106 -7.80 -11.94 -0.94
C ILE A 106 -7.48 -13.13 -0.04
#